data_db72d9daabbc571b6e22372c78718dde
#
_entry.id   db72d9daabbc571b6e22372c78718dde
#
_cell.length_a   1.000
_cell.length_b   1.000
_cell.length_c   1.000
_cell.angle_alpha   90.00
_cell.angle_beta   90.00
_cell.angle_gamma   90.00
#
_symmetry.space_group_name_H-M   'P 1'
#
loop_
_entity.id
_entity.type
_entity.pdbx_description
1 polymer ?
#
loop_
_entity_poly.entity_id
_entity_poly.type
_entity_poly.pdbx_seq_one_letter_code
_entity_poly.pdbx_strand_id
1 'polypeptide(L)'
;MKRTPRICVSVSQFIDSVVGVREKWFDSDDAWGPLFRGQKKASWSLCPNLYRYYGTLDELESNQVEDEIREEFAVRAPILSETRIAADPWGLYFLMQHFGAPTRLLDWTEGALIALYFAVRDNPGLYDAAVWALDPYGLKKRAIHREEIYAPNEPGLPARDKKRVAPWLPLRFSSSKIPRQPIAVYPTHTARRMSNQRACFTVHGSDPNGLDCLEGTCLMKIIIPSSKVLSIKRELETTGIDEATIFPDLDGLGRTVCNRWKVNSLSPPHANVYTRLRPSSIHGVGVFAIRRIGKGTRLFLGDNDEMHWIKPTNFHRLPKEVRKLYEDFAVLSEGRYGCPENFNRLTMSWYLNEPVRGKSPNVECLKDSYDFAALRDISVGEELTVDYATFSELSAETR
;
A
#
# COMPACT_ATOMS: atom_id res chain seq x y z
N MET A 1 0.57 15.48 25.31
CA MET A 1 1.89 14.79 25.30
C MET A 1 1.81 13.66 24.29
N LYS A 2 2.62 13.67 23.23
CA LYS A 2 2.77 12.52 22.32
C LYS A 2 3.39 11.38 23.14
N ARG A 3 2.67 10.28 23.33
CA ARG A 3 3.23 9.11 24.04
C ARG A 3 4.27 8.45 23.14
N THR A 4 5.39 8.03 23.75
CA THR A 4 6.42 7.26 23.05
C THR A 4 5.79 5.99 22.46
N PRO A 5 5.94 5.71 21.18
CA PRO A 5 5.37 4.51 20.59
C PRO A 5 5.96 3.26 21.26
N ARG A 6 5.15 2.21 21.39
CA ARG A 6 5.63 0.92 21.90
C ARG A 6 6.51 0.26 20.85
N ILE A 7 7.69 -0.16 21.22
CA ILE A 7 8.63 -0.87 20.33
C ILE A 7 8.64 -2.34 20.73
N CYS A 8 8.47 -3.24 19.77
CA CYS A 8 8.48 -4.70 19.97
C CYS A 8 9.57 -5.33 19.10
N VAL A 9 10.40 -6.19 19.71
CA VAL A 9 11.55 -6.84 19.06
C VAL A 9 11.38 -8.36 18.93
N SER A 10 10.27 -8.92 19.43
CA SER A 10 9.91 -10.35 19.34
C SER A 10 8.38 -10.50 19.34
N VAL A 11 7.89 -11.68 18.93
CA VAL A 11 6.46 -12.03 18.99
C VAL A 11 5.96 -12.04 20.45
N SER A 12 6.77 -12.49 21.41
CA SER A 12 6.40 -12.46 22.84
C SER A 12 6.13 -11.04 23.33
N GLN A 13 7.06 -10.10 23.10
CA GLN A 13 6.87 -8.69 23.49
C GLN A 13 5.68 -8.05 22.78
N PHE A 14 5.41 -8.47 21.54
CA PHE A 14 4.23 -8.01 20.83
C PHE A 14 2.95 -8.48 21.51
N ILE A 15 2.88 -9.76 21.92
CA ILE A 15 1.73 -10.31 22.67
C ILE A 15 1.53 -9.55 23.98
N ASP A 16 2.59 -9.32 24.77
CA ASP A 16 2.53 -8.53 26.02
C ASP A 16 1.98 -7.12 25.78
N SER A 17 2.40 -6.51 24.65
CA SER A 17 1.91 -5.19 24.25
C SER A 17 0.43 -5.22 23.88
N VAL A 18 -0.04 -6.26 23.22
CA VAL A 18 -1.45 -6.46 22.83
C VAL A 18 -2.31 -6.66 24.09
N VAL A 19 -1.87 -7.49 25.04
CA VAL A 19 -2.53 -7.69 26.34
C VAL A 19 -2.69 -6.35 27.05
N GLY A 20 -1.63 -5.59 27.19
CA GLY A 20 -1.69 -4.28 27.85
C GLY A 20 -2.50 -3.21 27.08
N VAL A 21 -2.73 -3.37 25.77
CA VAL A 21 -3.68 -2.54 25.01
C VAL A 21 -5.11 -2.93 25.34
N ARG A 22 -5.40 -4.24 25.39
CA ARG A 22 -6.73 -4.75 25.75
C ARG A 22 -7.12 -4.28 27.17
N GLU A 23 -6.28 -4.52 28.16
CA GLU A 23 -6.52 -4.13 29.55
C GLU A 23 -6.73 -2.62 29.75
N LYS A 24 -6.20 -1.81 28.85
CA LYS A 24 -6.37 -0.37 28.92
C LYS A 24 -7.74 0.11 28.44
N TRP A 25 -8.34 -0.57 27.46
CA TRP A 25 -9.55 -0.14 26.79
C TRP A 25 -10.79 -0.97 27.11
N PHE A 26 -10.60 -2.21 27.61
CA PHE A 26 -11.66 -3.18 27.81
C PHE A 26 -11.53 -3.82 29.18
N ASP A 27 -12.67 -4.08 29.82
CA ASP A 27 -12.71 -4.88 31.03
C ASP A 27 -12.52 -6.37 30.72
N SER A 28 -12.19 -7.18 31.75
CA SER A 28 -11.94 -8.61 31.61
C SER A 28 -13.13 -9.37 31.01
N ASP A 29 -14.34 -8.90 31.28
CA ASP A 29 -15.60 -9.52 30.91
C ASP A 29 -16.14 -9.09 29.55
N ASP A 30 -15.45 -8.13 28.89
CA ASP A 30 -15.84 -7.68 27.56
C ASP A 30 -15.65 -8.81 26.54
N ALA A 31 -16.71 -9.19 25.82
CA ALA A 31 -16.69 -10.23 24.80
C ALA A 31 -15.85 -9.85 23.57
N TRP A 32 -15.68 -8.56 23.33
CA TRP A 32 -14.97 -7.98 22.18
C TRP A 32 -13.64 -7.36 22.63
N GLY A 33 -12.80 -7.04 21.65
CA GLY A 33 -11.48 -6.47 21.91
C GLY A 33 -11.06 -5.44 20.86
N PRO A 34 -9.81 -4.99 20.91
CA PRO A 34 -9.27 -4.06 19.93
C PRO A 34 -9.18 -4.70 18.55
N LEU A 35 -9.31 -3.87 17.52
CA LEU A 35 -9.01 -4.24 16.13
C LEU A 35 -7.56 -3.92 15.82
N PHE A 36 -6.94 -4.72 14.94
CA PHE A 36 -5.53 -4.58 14.58
C PHE A 36 -5.34 -4.42 13.07
N ARG A 37 -4.32 -3.64 12.68
CA ARG A 37 -3.90 -3.50 11.29
C ARG A 37 -2.39 -3.44 11.16
N GLY A 38 -1.82 -4.30 10.33
CA GLY A 38 -0.40 -4.30 9.99
C GLY A 38 -0.08 -3.37 8.83
N GLN A 39 1.04 -2.66 8.93
CA GLN A 39 1.61 -1.85 7.85
C GLN A 39 3.09 -2.15 7.69
N LYS A 40 3.52 -2.37 6.45
CA LYS A 40 4.91 -2.63 6.07
C LYS A 40 5.87 -1.50 6.45
N LYS A 41 5.40 -0.25 6.35
CA LYS A 41 6.17 0.95 6.73
C LYS A 41 5.44 1.68 7.86
N ALA A 42 6.14 1.91 8.97
CA ALA A 42 5.61 2.64 10.12
C ALA A 42 5.32 4.12 9.82
N SER A 43 5.92 4.67 8.76
CA SER A 43 5.69 6.04 8.30
C SER A 43 4.40 6.25 7.54
N TRP A 44 3.74 5.17 7.07
CA TRP A 44 2.50 5.30 6.32
C TRP A 44 1.34 5.77 7.21
N SER A 45 0.51 6.64 6.65
CA SER A 45 -0.75 7.05 7.28
C SER A 45 -1.82 5.95 7.16
N LEU A 46 -2.86 6.05 7.99
CA LEU A 46 -4.05 5.17 7.93
C LEU A 46 -5.05 5.71 6.89
N CYS A 47 -4.62 5.80 5.65
CA CYS A 47 -5.39 6.34 4.54
C CYS A 47 -5.96 5.22 3.66
N PRO A 48 -7.26 5.20 3.32
CA PRO A 48 -7.86 4.25 2.39
C PRO A 48 -7.32 4.36 0.96
N ASN A 49 -7.46 3.26 0.19
CA ASN A 49 -6.97 3.21 -1.19
C ASN A 49 -7.58 4.30 -2.07
N LEU A 50 -8.87 4.57 -1.97
CA LEU A 50 -9.53 5.61 -2.75
C LEU A 50 -8.78 6.95 -2.63
N TYR A 51 -8.52 7.39 -1.41
CA TYR A 51 -7.85 8.65 -1.14
C TYR A 51 -6.35 8.65 -1.53
N ARG A 52 -5.69 7.49 -1.52
CA ARG A 52 -4.30 7.37 -1.99
C ARG A 52 -4.19 7.53 -3.51
N TYR A 53 -5.13 6.99 -4.27
CA TYR A 53 -5.14 7.09 -5.74
C TYR A 53 -5.58 8.46 -6.23
N TYR A 54 -6.55 9.09 -5.54
CA TYR A 54 -7.17 10.35 -5.97
C TYR A 54 -6.84 11.52 -5.05
N GLY A 55 -5.85 11.43 -4.23
CA GLY A 55 -5.40 12.16 -3.05
C GLY A 55 -5.53 13.68 -2.97
N THR A 56 -5.91 14.38 -4.03
CA THR A 56 -6.15 15.83 -4.04
C THR A 56 -7.51 16.22 -4.61
N LEU A 57 -8.37 15.26 -4.92
CA LEU A 57 -9.72 15.53 -5.33
C LEU A 57 -10.48 16.20 -4.18
N ASP A 58 -11.35 17.12 -4.49
CA ASP A 58 -12.24 17.65 -3.48
C ASP A 58 -13.25 16.55 -3.01
N GLU A 59 -14.01 16.83 -1.97
CA GLU A 59 -14.96 15.87 -1.40
C GLU A 59 -16.00 15.42 -2.43
N LEU A 60 -16.42 16.31 -3.32
CA LEU A 60 -17.44 16.03 -4.33
C LEU A 60 -16.88 15.10 -5.42
N GLU A 61 -15.67 15.39 -5.93
CA GLU A 61 -15.00 14.58 -6.95
C GLU A 61 -14.68 13.17 -6.44
N SER A 62 -14.18 13.05 -5.20
CA SER A 62 -13.89 11.74 -4.59
C SER A 62 -15.15 10.88 -4.46
N ASN A 63 -16.28 11.47 -4.11
CA ASN A 63 -17.56 10.78 -3.97
C ASN A 63 -18.12 10.35 -5.32
N GLN A 64 -18.01 11.20 -6.33
CA GLN A 64 -18.44 10.87 -7.70
C GLN A 64 -17.65 9.70 -8.26
N VAL A 65 -16.31 9.72 -8.11
CA VAL A 65 -15.43 8.64 -8.56
C VAL A 65 -15.73 7.33 -7.83
N GLU A 66 -15.98 7.36 -6.52
CA GLU A 66 -16.34 6.15 -5.78
C GLU A 66 -17.68 5.56 -6.25
N ASP A 67 -18.65 6.39 -6.58
CA ASP A 67 -19.94 5.93 -7.13
C ASP A 67 -19.77 5.32 -8.53
N GLU A 68 -18.97 5.92 -9.41
CA GLU A 68 -18.68 5.39 -10.75
C GLU A 68 -17.99 4.02 -10.67
N ILE A 69 -16.96 3.87 -9.80
CA ILE A 69 -16.27 2.59 -9.55
C ILE A 69 -17.27 1.54 -9.06
N ARG A 70 -18.16 1.91 -8.14
CA ARG A 70 -19.17 1.01 -7.59
C ARG A 70 -20.17 0.57 -8.67
N GLU A 71 -20.63 1.49 -9.51
CA GLU A 71 -21.56 1.17 -10.61
C GLU A 71 -20.92 0.22 -11.62
N GLU A 72 -19.70 0.50 -12.05
CA GLU A 72 -18.96 -0.36 -12.96
C GLU A 72 -18.74 -1.75 -12.37
N PHE A 73 -18.33 -1.84 -11.10
CA PHE A 73 -18.16 -3.11 -10.40
C PHE A 73 -19.48 -3.87 -10.29
N ALA A 74 -20.59 -3.20 -9.93
CA ALA A 74 -21.92 -3.82 -9.80
C ALA A 74 -22.43 -4.44 -11.11
N VAL A 75 -22.12 -3.80 -12.24
CA VAL A 75 -22.54 -4.30 -13.58
C VAL A 75 -21.72 -5.52 -14.01
N ARG A 76 -20.41 -5.52 -13.72
CA ARG A 76 -19.49 -6.56 -14.25
C ARG A 76 -19.33 -7.77 -13.31
N ALA A 77 -19.41 -7.56 -12.01
CA ALA A 77 -19.16 -8.60 -11.01
C ALA A 77 -20.09 -9.84 -11.13
N PRO A 78 -21.39 -9.73 -11.47
CA PRO A 78 -22.28 -10.90 -11.56
C PRO A 78 -21.81 -11.97 -12.56
N ILE A 79 -21.16 -11.59 -13.66
CA ILE A 79 -20.66 -12.54 -14.66
C ILE A 79 -19.41 -13.28 -14.17
N LEU A 80 -18.63 -12.65 -13.29
CA LEU A 80 -17.35 -13.15 -12.80
C LEU A 80 -17.47 -13.91 -11.47
N SER A 81 -18.62 -13.81 -10.80
CA SER A 81 -18.83 -14.41 -9.48
C SER A 81 -19.52 -15.76 -9.60
N GLU A 82 -18.91 -16.80 -9.01
CA GLU A 82 -19.54 -18.13 -8.85
C GLU A 82 -20.70 -18.13 -7.84
N THR A 83 -20.77 -17.12 -6.99
CA THR A 83 -21.81 -16.94 -5.98
C THR A 83 -22.70 -15.75 -6.30
N ARG A 84 -23.98 -15.84 -5.91
CA ARG A 84 -24.92 -14.74 -6.07
C ARG A 84 -24.42 -13.50 -5.30
N ILE A 85 -24.12 -12.43 -6.02
CA ILE A 85 -23.71 -11.17 -5.39
C ILE A 85 -24.88 -10.63 -4.57
N ALA A 86 -24.63 -10.27 -3.33
CA ALA A 86 -25.64 -9.70 -2.48
C ALA A 86 -26.22 -8.41 -3.11
N ALA A 87 -27.54 -8.31 -3.19
CA ALA A 87 -28.23 -7.09 -3.62
C ALA A 87 -28.10 -5.96 -2.59
N ASP A 88 -27.52 -6.27 -1.42
CA ASP A 88 -27.29 -5.30 -0.35
C ASP A 88 -26.11 -4.37 -0.69
N PRO A 89 -26.29 -3.04 -0.61
CA PRO A 89 -25.22 -2.08 -0.92
C PRO A 89 -23.96 -2.22 -0.07
N TRP A 90 -24.06 -2.57 1.21
CA TRP A 90 -22.91 -2.81 2.07
C TRP A 90 -22.17 -4.08 1.70
N GLY A 91 -22.91 -5.16 1.38
CA GLY A 91 -22.32 -6.41 0.90
C GLY A 91 -21.52 -6.21 -0.39
N LEU A 92 -22.05 -5.43 -1.32
CA LEU A 92 -21.34 -5.04 -2.54
C LEU A 92 -20.07 -4.23 -2.22
N TYR A 93 -20.16 -3.29 -1.30
CA TYR A 93 -19.05 -2.43 -0.92
C TYR A 93 -17.90 -3.21 -0.26
N PHE A 94 -18.23 -4.16 0.62
CA PHE A 94 -17.24 -5.06 1.20
C PHE A 94 -16.63 -6.01 0.15
N LEU A 95 -17.41 -6.44 -0.83
CA LEU A 95 -16.92 -7.25 -1.94
C LEU A 95 -15.93 -6.46 -2.81
N MET A 96 -16.23 -5.21 -3.12
CA MET A 96 -15.31 -4.31 -3.85
C MET A 96 -13.96 -4.22 -3.13
N GLN A 97 -13.96 -3.94 -1.82
CA GLN A 97 -12.74 -3.90 -1.01
C GLN A 97 -11.98 -5.23 -1.03
N HIS A 98 -12.70 -6.35 -0.91
CA HIS A 98 -12.10 -7.68 -0.92
C HIS A 98 -11.35 -7.99 -2.23
N PHE A 99 -11.86 -7.53 -3.36
CA PHE A 99 -11.24 -7.69 -4.67
C PHE A 99 -10.33 -6.52 -5.07
N GLY A 100 -10.02 -5.61 -4.15
CA GLY A 100 -9.03 -4.56 -4.33
C GLY A 100 -9.50 -3.33 -5.11
N ALA A 101 -10.80 -3.20 -5.37
CA ALA A 101 -11.34 -1.96 -5.92
C ALA A 101 -11.12 -0.79 -4.94
N PRO A 102 -10.77 0.42 -5.40
CA PRO A 102 -10.60 1.57 -4.54
C PRO A 102 -11.87 1.92 -3.77
N THR A 103 -11.81 1.97 -2.46
CA THR A 103 -12.90 2.32 -1.56
C THR A 103 -12.40 3.19 -0.41
N ARG A 104 -13.33 3.77 0.36
CA ARG A 104 -13.03 4.45 1.64
C ARG A 104 -12.92 3.47 2.82
N LEU A 105 -12.94 2.16 2.55
CA LEU A 105 -12.72 1.14 3.55
C LEU A 105 -11.23 0.98 3.87
N LEU A 106 -10.96 0.70 5.13
CA LEU A 106 -9.64 0.30 5.59
C LEU A 106 -9.78 -1.01 6.36
N ASP A 107 -8.97 -2.01 5.98
CA ASP A 107 -9.05 -3.35 6.57
C ASP A 107 -8.45 -3.38 7.97
N TRP A 108 -9.12 -4.09 8.85
CA TRP A 108 -8.68 -4.44 10.20
C TRP A 108 -8.93 -5.92 10.45
N THR A 109 -8.34 -6.44 11.50
CA THR A 109 -8.54 -7.82 11.97
C THR A 109 -8.66 -7.85 13.48
N GLU A 110 -9.45 -8.77 14.03
CA GLU A 110 -9.47 -9.06 15.47
C GLU A 110 -8.22 -9.85 15.90
N GLY A 111 -7.50 -10.46 14.95
CA GLY A 111 -6.31 -11.24 15.20
C GLY A 111 -5.03 -10.40 15.24
N ALA A 112 -4.49 -10.11 16.42
CA ALA A 112 -3.27 -9.34 16.56
C ALA A 112 -2.07 -9.96 15.80
N LEU A 113 -1.90 -11.30 15.85
CA LEU A 113 -0.83 -12.00 15.13
C LEU A 113 -1.05 -11.98 13.62
N ILE A 114 -2.31 -11.92 13.16
CA ILE A 114 -2.64 -11.74 11.73
C ILE A 114 -2.17 -10.36 11.27
N ALA A 115 -2.43 -9.32 12.05
CA ALA A 115 -1.94 -7.98 11.75
C ALA A 115 -0.41 -7.90 11.77
N LEU A 116 0.25 -8.55 12.74
CA LEU A 116 1.71 -8.64 12.77
C LEU A 116 2.27 -9.33 11.53
N TYR A 117 1.63 -10.42 11.09
CA TYR A 117 1.99 -11.09 9.84
C TYR A 117 1.93 -10.13 8.64
N PHE A 118 0.83 -9.38 8.48
CA PHE A 118 0.72 -8.39 7.40
C PHE A 118 1.75 -7.26 7.50
N ALA A 119 2.18 -6.88 8.70
CA ALA A 119 3.21 -5.87 8.88
C ALA A 119 4.60 -6.34 8.39
N VAL A 120 4.92 -7.63 8.57
CA VAL A 120 6.27 -8.16 8.27
C VAL A 120 6.34 -8.99 6.98
N ARG A 121 5.21 -9.45 6.43
CA ARG A 121 5.10 -10.37 5.29
C ARG A 121 5.96 -9.96 4.10
N ASP A 122 5.74 -8.75 3.60
CA ASP A 122 6.35 -8.23 2.37
C ASP A 122 7.48 -7.21 2.67
N ASN A 123 7.94 -7.14 3.92
CA ASN A 123 9.00 -6.24 4.35
C ASN A 123 10.35 -6.98 4.32
N PRO A 124 11.30 -6.57 3.48
CA PRO A 124 12.62 -7.20 3.39
C PRO A 124 13.57 -6.83 4.55
N GLY A 125 13.08 -6.20 5.63
CA GLY A 125 13.90 -5.72 6.74
C GLY A 125 14.51 -4.33 6.53
N LEU A 126 14.02 -3.58 5.53
CA LEU A 126 14.52 -2.23 5.22
C LEU A 126 13.77 -1.13 5.94
N TYR A 127 12.53 -1.37 6.34
CA TYR A 127 11.67 -0.36 6.94
C TYR A 127 11.17 -0.82 8.30
N ASP A 128 11.05 0.10 9.24
CA ASP A 128 10.30 -0.16 10.45
C ASP A 128 8.85 -0.44 10.07
N ALA A 129 8.31 -1.56 10.53
CA ALA A 129 6.91 -1.91 10.36
C ALA A 129 6.08 -1.41 11.53
N ALA A 130 4.76 -1.37 11.37
CA ALA A 130 3.86 -1.01 12.45
C ALA A 130 2.64 -1.94 12.51
N VAL A 131 2.17 -2.20 13.73
CA VAL A 131 0.83 -2.69 13.98
C VAL A 131 0.06 -1.63 14.73
N TRP A 132 -1.06 -1.25 14.17
CA TRP A 132 -2.01 -0.35 14.81
C TRP A 132 -3.04 -1.16 15.58
N ALA A 133 -3.39 -0.69 16.76
CA ALA A 133 -4.49 -1.17 17.56
C ALA A 133 -5.54 -0.07 17.68
N LEU A 134 -6.80 -0.40 17.43
CA LEU A 134 -7.94 0.50 17.44
C LEU A 134 -8.98 0.02 18.46
N ASP A 135 -9.45 0.93 19.30
CA ASP A 135 -10.68 0.76 20.07
C ASP A 135 -11.88 1.15 19.17
N PRO A 136 -12.60 0.16 18.63
CA PRO A 136 -13.71 0.43 17.71
C PRO A 136 -14.91 1.09 18.38
N TYR A 137 -15.11 0.85 19.68
CA TYR A 137 -16.20 1.44 20.46
C TYR A 137 -15.94 2.91 20.75
N GLY A 138 -14.72 3.24 21.19
CA GLY A 138 -14.27 4.61 21.38
C GLY A 138 -14.33 5.44 20.09
N LEU A 139 -13.97 4.82 18.94
CA LEU A 139 -14.09 5.45 17.64
C LEU A 139 -15.57 5.79 17.33
N LYS A 140 -16.46 4.83 17.50
CA LYS A 140 -17.87 4.99 17.16
C LYS A 140 -18.58 5.95 18.10
N LYS A 141 -18.28 5.92 19.40
CA LYS A 141 -18.77 6.88 20.38
C LYS A 141 -18.48 8.32 19.97
N ARG A 142 -17.29 8.56 19.38
CA ARG A 142 -16.91 9.88 18.86
C ARG A 142 -17.69 10.28 17.62
N ALA A 143 -17.91 9.34 16.69
CA ALA A 143 -18.54 9.63 15.40
C ALA A 143 -20.05 9.78 15.48
N ILE A 144 -20.74 8.94 16.24
CA ILE A 144 -22.22 8.88 16.28
C ILE A 144 -22.80 8.83 17.70
N HIS A 145 -22.00 9.09 18.73
CA HIS A 145 -22.39 9.08 20.15
C HIS A 145 -23.02 7.75 20.61
N ARG A 146 -22.53 6.62 20.08
CA ARG A 146 -22.96 5.25 20.39
C ARG A 146 -21.77 4.33 20.49
N GLU A 147 -21.87 3.32 21.35
CA GLU A 147 -20.81 2.33 21.56
C GLU A 147 -21.04 1.04 20.76
N GLU A 148 -22.27 0.72 20.35
CA GLU A 148 -22.57 -0.52 19.61
C GLU A 148 -21.97 -0.49 18.20
N ILE A 149 -21.30 -1.58 17.81
CA ILE A 149 -20.77 -1.75 16.45
C ILE A 149 -21.77 -2.60 15.67
N TYR A 150 -22.16 -2.13 14.48
CA TYR A 150 -23.14 -2.81 13.65
C TYR A 150 -22.48 -3.60 12.52
N ALA A 151 -23.08 -4.74 12.19
CA ALA A 151 -22.95 -5.32 10.87
C ALA A 151 -24.04 -4.69 9.97
N PRO A 152 -23.71 -3.67 9.16
CA PRO A 152 -24.73 -2.86 8.49
C PRO A 152 -25.56 -3.66 7.46
N ASN A 153 -25.04 -4.80 7.01
CA ASN A 153 -25.72 -5.75 6.11
C ASN A 153 -26.37 -6.93 6.85
N GLU A 154 -26.45 -6.89 8.17
CA GLU A 154 -27.15 -7.92 8.92
C GLU A 154 -28.66 -7.83 8.67
N PRO A 155 -29.33 -8.96 8.30
CA PRO A 155 -30.77 -8.98 8.00
C PRO A 155 -31.66 -8.47 9.15
N GLY A 156 -31.27 -8.72 10.40
CA GLY A 156 -32.01 -8.35 11.59
C GLY A 156 -31.77 -6.93 12.10
N LEU A 157 -30.85 -6.15 11.49
CA LEU A 157 -30.52 -4.82 11.99
C LEU A 157 -31.72 -3.87 11.88
N PRO A 158 -32.14 -3.20 12.98
CA PRO A 158 -33.23 -2.28 12.97
C PRO A 158 -33.07 -1.14 11.94
N ALA A 159 -34.14 -0.73 11.30
CA ALA A 159 -34.12 0.32 10.27
C ALA A 159 -33.51 1.64 10.76
N ARG A 160 -33.71 1.99 12.04
CA ARG A 160 -33.10 3.18 12.67
C ARG A 160 -31.58 3.14 12.67
N ASP A 161 -30.99 1.93 12.86
CA ASP A 161 -29.55 1.74 12.96
C ASP A 161 -28.92 1.64 11.56
N LYS A 162 -29.64 1.05 10.59
CA LYS A 162 -29.29 1.14 9.16
C LYS A 162 -29.19 2.60 8.69
N LYS A 163 -30.15 3.45 9.07
CA LYS A 163 -30.14 4.89 8.73
C LYS A 163 -28.95 5.64 9.35
N ARG A 164 -28.47 5.24 10.52
CA ARG A 164 -27.33 5.89 11.19
C ARG A 164 -26.02 5.69 10.47
N VAL A 165 -25.80 4.52 9.88
CA VAL A 165 -24.55 4.19 9.18
C VAL A 165 -24.62 4.46 7.67
N ALA A 166 -25.83 4.67 7.13
CA ALA A 166 -26.06 4.95 5.72
C ALA A 166 -25.26 6.14 5.16
N PRO A 167 -24.99 7.24 5.91
CA PRO A 167 -24.20 8.35 5.38
C PRO A 167 -22.75 8.02 4.98
N TRP A 168 -22.19 6.89 5.45
CA TRP A 168 -20.86 6.43 5.06
C TRP A 168 -20.85 5.54 3.82
N LEU A 169 -22.03 5.06 3.38
CA LEU A 169 -22.12 4.23 2.18
C LEU A 169 -22.04 5.11 0.94
N PRO A 170 -21.29 4.72 -0.11
CA PRO A 170 -21.31 5.40 -1.40
C PRO A 170 -22.68 5.15 -2.05
N LEU A 171 -23.53 6.17 -2.08
CA LEU A 171 -24.84 6.14 -2.71
C LEU A 171 -24.99 7.40 -3.56
N ARG A 172 -25.17 7.22 -4.87
CA ARG A 172 -25.36 8.28 -5.86
C ARG A 172 -26.47 9.28 -5.52
N PHE A 173 -27.42 8.89 -4.65
CA PHE A 173 -28.60 9.67 -4.31
C PHE A 173 -28.66 10.12 -2.85
N SER A 174 -27.56 9.95 -2.11
CA SER A 174 -27.51 10.51 -0.76
C SER A 174 -27.26 12.02 -0.88
N SER A 175 -28.31 12.80 -0.66
CA SER A 175 -28.21 14.26 -0.49
C SER A 175 -27.56 14.64 0.86
N SER A 176 -27.24 13.68 1.69
CA SER A 176 -26.57 13.89 2.97
C SER A 176 -25.07 14.02 2.75
N LYS A 177 -24.46 15.06 3.32
CA LYS A 177 -23.00 15.20 3.36
C LYS A 177 -22.38 13.98 4.04
N ILE A 178 -21.31 13.45 3.48
CA ILE A 178 -20.51 12.41 4.11
C ILE A 178 -19.97 12.94 5.43
N PRO A 179 -20.14 12.22 6.55
CA PRO A 179 -19.59 12.63 7.84
C PRO A 179 -18.07 12.75 7.76
N ARG A 180 -17.50 13.68 8.53
CA ARG A 180 -16.05 13.90 8.51
C ARG A 180 -15.28 12.72 9.12
N GLN A 181 -15.80 12.14 10.20
CA GLN A 181 -15.09 11.13 11.00
C GLN A 181 -15.31 9.71 10.45
N PRO A 182 -14.32 8.80 10.60
CA PRO A 182 -14.49 7.39 10.29
C PRO A 182 -15.36 6.67 11.33
N ILE A 183 -15.95 5.54 10.92
CA ILE A 183 -16.62 4.59 11.83
C ILE A 183 -16.12 3.18 11.65
N ALA A 184 -16.20 2.36 12.70
CA ALA A 184 -15.95 0.93 12.63
C ALA A 184 -17.26 0.18 12.26
N VAL A 185 -17.12 -0.80 11.35
CA VAL A 185 -18.22 -1.68 10.92
C VAL A 185 -17.75 -3.12 10.80
N TYR A 186 -18.62 -4.09 11.10
CA TYR A 186 -18.38 -5.50 10.87
C TYR A 186 -19.07 -5.93 9.56
N PRO A 187 -18.38 -6.66 8.68
CA PRO A 187 -19.04 -7.31 7.57
C PRO A 187 -19.75 -8.57 8.07
N THR A 188 -20.88 -8.94 7.48
CA THR A 188 -21.32 -10.33 7.56
C THR A 188 -20.35 -11.16 6.71
N HIS A 189 -19.73 -12.15 7.30
CA HIS A 189 -18.69 -12.95 6.64
C HIS A 189 -19.31 -13.84 5.56
N THR A 190 -19.16 -13.45 4.31
CA THR A 190 -19.68 -14.18 3.14
C THR A 190 -18.61 -15.02 2.43
N ALA A 191 -17.32 -14.81 2.73
CA ALA A 191 -16.20 -15.52 2.12
C ALA A 191 -15.30 -16.17 3.18
N ARG A 192 -14.79 -17.39 2.90
CA ARG A 192 -13.86 -18.11 3.79
C ARG A 192 -12.63 -17.27 4.20
N ARG A 193 -12.08 -16.51 3.25
CA ARG A 193 -10.94 -15.64 3.50
C ARG A 193 -11.26 -14.52 4.51
N MET A 194 -12.44 -13.92 4.43
CA MET A 194 -12.88 -12.89 5.39
C MET A 194 -13.02 -13.48 6.80
N SER A 195 -13.58 -14.68 6.90
CA SER A 195 -13.73 -15.38 8.18
C SER A 195 -12.39 -15.74 8.81
N ASN A 196 -11.44 -16.31 8.04
CA ASN A 196 -10.13 -16.69 8.56
C ASN A 196 -9.27 -15.50 8.96
N GLN A 197 -9.36 -14.39 8.23
CA GLN A 197 -8.69 -13.14 8.58
C GLN A 197 -9.41 -12.37 9.68
N ARG A 198 -10.57 -12.83 10.14
CA ARG A 198 -11.41 -12.11 11.11
C ARG A 198 -11.56 -10.63 10.72
N ALA A 199 -11.92 -10.43 9.44
CA ALA A 199 -11.89 -9.13 8.81
C ALA A 199 -12.95 -8.20 9.39
N CYS A 200 -12.53 -6.99 9.72
CA CYS A 200 -13.36 -5.87 10.12
C CYS A 200 -12.96 -4.65 9.29
N PHE A 201 -13.77 -3.60 9.29
CA PHE A 201 -13.46 -2.41 8.52
C PHE A 201 -13.67 -1.13 9.32
N THR A 202 -12.89 -0.09 8.99
CA THR A 202 -13.31 1.28 9.20
C THR A 202 -13.71 1.88 7.86
N VAL A 203 -14.81 2.63 7.85
CA VAL A 203 -15.20 3.44 6.70
C VAL A 203 -14.81 4.87 6.99
N HIS A 204 -13.96 5.45 6.15
CA HIS A 204 -13.59 6.85 6.29
C HIS A 204 -14.73 7.77 5.85
N GLY A 205 -14.83 8.90 6.52
CA GLY A 205 -15.66 10.02 6.08
C GLY A 205 -14.93 10.87 5.04
N SER A 206 -15.24 12.15 5.00
CA SER A 206 -14.60 13.12 4.08
C SER A 206 -13.15 13.47 4.46
N ASP A 207 -12.70 13.12 5.67
CA ASP A 207 -11.33 13.34 6.11
C ASP A 207 -10.46 12.11 5.80
N PRO A 208 -9.53 12.17 4.81
CA PRO A 208 -8.66 11.06 4.46
C PRO A 208 -7.76 10.59 5.60
N ASN A 209 -7.43 11.50 6.53
CA ASN A 209 -6.55 11.27 7.68
C ASN A 209 -7.32 11.20 9.00
N GLY A 210 -8.63 10.93 8.94
CA GLY A 210 -9.51 10.98 10.09
C GLY A 210 -9.14 10.03 11.25
N LEU A 211 -8.35 8.97 10.99
CA LEU A 211 -7.83 8.09 12.03
C LEU A 211 -6.53 8.60 12.66
N ASP A 212 -5.64 9.23 11.89
CA ASP A 212 -4.30 9.61 12.38
C ASP A 212 -4.37 10.60 13.55
N CYS A 213 -5.39 11.45 13.58
CA CYS A 213 -5.61 12.40 14.68
C CYS A 213 -6.07 11.73 16.00
N LEU A 214 -6.40 10.45 15.98
CA LEU A 214 -6.89 9.69 17.14
C LEU A 214 -5.80 8.93 17.90
N GLU A 215 -4.53 9.01 17.45
CA GLU A 215 -3.41 8.37 18.13
C GLU A 215 -3.30 8.85 19.57
N GLY A 216 -3.17 7.91 20.50
CA GLY A 216 -3.12 8.17 21.94
C GLY A 216 -4.49 8.21 22.64
N THR A 217 -5.60 8.23 21.91
CA THR A 217 -6.97 8.13 22.44
C THR A 217 -7.55 6.73 22.26
N CYS A 218 -8.19 6.48 21.13
CA CYS A 218 -8.72 5.16 20.73
C CYS A 218 -7.84 4.46 19.67
N LEU A 219 -6.67 5.00 19.35
CA LEU A 219 -5.72 4.44 18.41
C LEU A 219 -4.32 4.38 19.05
N MET A 220 -3.63 3.26 18.90
CA MET A 220 -2.25 3.06 19.40
C MET A 220 -1.40 2.41 18.33
N LYS A 221 -0.14 2.83 18.24
CA LYS A 221 0.87 2.31 17.32
C LYS A 221 1.89 1.46 18.06
N ILE A 222 2.17 0.28 17.52
CA ILE A 222 3.22 -0.63 17.96
C ILE A 222 4.23 -0.72 16.81
N ILE A 223 5.49 -0.36 17.07
CA ILE A 223 6.55 -0.33 16.04
C ILE A 223 7.37 -1.60 16.13
N ILE A 224 7.64 -2.19 14.97
CA ILE A 224 8.56 -3.29 14.78
C ILE A 224 9.79 -2.75 14.05
N PRO A 225 10.96 -2.65 14.69
CA PRO A 225 12.17 -2.16 14.06
C PRO A 225 12.56 -2.98 12.83
N SER A 226 13.06 -2.34 11.79
CA SER A 226 13.50 -2.98 10.55
C SER A 226 14.46 -4.13 10.78
N SER A 227 15.38 -3.98 11.72
CA SER A 227 16.34 -5.03 12.13
C SER A 227 15.71 -6.28 12.74
N LYS A 228 14.42 -6.22 13.15
CA LYS A 228 13.68 -7.32 13.77
C LYS A 228 12.61 -7.94 12.89
N VAL A 229 12.30 -7.31 11.76
CA VAL A 229 11.26 -7.78 10.84
C VAL A 229 11.47 -9.23 10.41
N LEU A 230 12.69 -9.58 9.98
CA LEU A 230 12.97 -10.94 9.50
C LEU A 230 12.98 -11.99 10.61
N SER A 231 13.41 -11.66 11.83
CA SER A 231 13.33 -12.57 12.97
C SER A 231 11.88 -12.82 13.39
N ILE A 232 11.08 -11.77 13.51
CA ILE A 232 9.65 -11.87 13.85
C ILE A 232 8.88 -12.67 12.78
N LYS A 233 9.20 -12.48 11.50
CA LYS A 233 8.61 -13.29 10.42
C LYS A 233 8.88 -14.79 10.63
N ARG A 234 10.12 -15.17 10.97
CA ARG A 234 10.48 -16.56 11.27
C ARG A 234 9.78 -17.09 12.54
N GLU A 235 9.67 -16.26 13.58
CA GLU A 235 8.92 -16.63 14.80
C GLU A 235 7.45 -16.93 14.49
N LEU A 236 6.79 -16.12 13.66
CA LEU A 236 5.41 -16.33 13.20
C LEU A 236 5.29 -17.64 12.39
N GLU A 237 6.17 -17.87 11.43
CA GLU A 237 6.21 -19.10 10.63
C GLU A 237 6.40 -20.34 11.53
N THR A 238 7.28 -20.26 12.53
CA THR A 238 7.53 -21.34 13.50
C THR A 238 6.32 -21.62 14.39
N THR A 239 5.51 -20.60 14.68
CA THR A 239 4.28 -20.75 15.49
C THR A 239 3.04 -21.06 14.63
N GLY A 240 3.21 -21.33 13.34
CA GLY A 240 2.13 -21.73 12.44
C GLY A 240 1.33 -20.57 11.83
N ILE A 241 1.82 -19.32 11.96
CA ILE A 241 1.22 -18.17 11.29
C ILE A 241 1.98 -17.95 9.98
N ASP A 242 1.51 -18.58 8.92
CA ASP A 242 2.10 -18.54 7.58
C ASP A 242 1.07 -18.15 6.50
N GLU A 243 1.49 -18.14 5.24
CA GLU A 243 0.67 -17.80 4.09
C GLU A 243 -0.58 -18.70 3.97
N ALA A 244 -0.45 -20.03 4.18
CA ALA A 244 -1.57 -20.95 4.07
C ALA A 244 -2.58 -20.78 5.21
N THR A 245 -2.11 -20.41 6.40
CA THR A 245 -2.99 -20.13 7.55
C THR A 245 -3.82 -18.87 7.32
N ILE A 246 -3.21 -17.81 6.76
CA ILE A 246 -3.87 -16.52 6.52
C ILE A 246 -4.73 -16.55 5.25
N PHE A 247 -4.29 -17.28 4.22
CA PHE A 247 -4.97 -17.43 2.94
C PHE A 247 -5.27 -18.92 2.70
N PRO A 248 -6.40 -19.42 3.22
CA PRO A 248 -6.77 -20.85 3.15
C PRO A 248 -7.39 -21.18 1.78
N ASP A 249 -6.65 -20.92 0.73
CA ASP A 249 -6.97 -21.23 -0.66
C ASP A 249 -5.77 -21.92 -1.34
N LEU A 250 -5.97 -22.40 -2.56
CA LEU A 250 -4.91 -23.07 -3.30
C LEU A 250 -3.74 -22.15 -3.64
N ASP A 251 -3.99 -20.84 -3.81
CA ASP A 251 -2.94 -19.87 -4.05
C ASP A 251 -2.07 -19.67 -2.79
N GLY A 252 -2.69 -19.54 -1.62
CA GLY A 252 -1.99 -19.46 -0.33
C GLY A 252 -1.19 -20.73 -0.03
N LEU A 253 -1.77 -21.90 -0.30
CA LEU A 253 -1.06 -23.18 -0.18
C LEU A 253 0.12 -23.23 -1.16
N GLY A 254 -0.09 -22.87 -2.42
CA GLY A 254 0.96 -22.84 -3.44
C GLY A 254 2.13 -21.95 -3.03
N ARG A 255 1.86 -20.74 -2.55
CA ARG A 255 2.92 -19.83 -2.04
C ARG A 255 3.63 -20.42 -0.82
N THR A 256 2.92 -21.06 0.11
CA THR A 256 3.53 -21.71 1.28
C THR A 256 4.46 -22.85 0.86
N VAL A 257 4.03 -23.69 -0.10
CA VAL A 257 4.87 -24.77 -0.64
C VAL A 257 6.10 -24.20 -1.33
N CYS A 258 5.92 -23.19 -2.20
CA CYS A 258 7.05 -22.53 -2.86
C CYS A 258 8.05 -21.95 -1.86
N ASN A 259 7.57 -21.29 -0.80
CA ASN A 259 8.44 -20.71 0.25
C ASN A 259 9.17 -21.81 1.03
N ARG A 260 8.47 -22.88 1.41
CA ARG A 260 9.05 -24.02 2.15
C ARG A 260 10.18 -24.70 1.37
N TRP A 261 9.95 -24.95 0.10
CA TRP A 261 10.93 -25.61 -0.78
C TRP A 261 11.87 -24.61 -1.43
N LYS A 262 11.79 -23.32 -1.12
CA LYS A 262 12.64 -22.25 -1.68
C LYS A 262 12.69 -22.28 -3.21
N VAL A 263 11.57 -22.61 -3.84
CA VAL A 263 11.48 -22.73 -5.31
C VAL A 263 11.94 -21.43 -5.99
N ASN A 264 11.62 -20.28 -5.39
CA ASN A 264 12.08 -18.97 -5.86
C ASN A 264 13.56 -18.68 -5.49
N SER A 265 14.20 -19.47 -4.62
CA SER A 265 15.60 -19.34 -4.23
C SER A 265 16.55 -20.22 -5.06
N LEU A 266 16.01 -20.95 -6.05
CA LEU A 266 16.81 -21.69 -7.03
C LEU A 266 17.48 -20.77 -8.07
N SER A 267 17.05 -19.51 -8.15
CA SER A 267 17.84 -18.50 -8.88
C SER A 267 19.13 -18.25 -8.11
N PRO A 268 20.30 -18.36 -8.77
CA PRO A 268 21.56 -18.02 -8.14
C PRO A 268 21.50 -16.63 -7.51
N PRO A 269 22.20 -16.37 -6.41
CA PRO A 269 22.34 -15.02 -5.89
C PRO A 269 22.74 -14.07 -7.04
N HIS A 270 22.08 -12.93 -7.12
CA HIS A 270 22.32 -11.95 -8.19
C HIS A 270 21.97 -12.40 -9.62
N ALA A 271 21.09 -13.41 -9.79
CA ALA A 271 20.61 -13.84 -11.11
C ALA A 271 20.02 -12.69 -11.93
N ASN A 272 19.40 -11.72 -11.26
CA ASN A 272 18.77 -10.54 -11.88
C ASN A 272 19.70 -9.31 -11.95
N VAL A 273 20.96 -9.43 -11.58
CA VAL A 273 21.94 -8.35 -11.72
C VAL A 273 22.50 -8.38 -13.13
N TYR A 274 22.05 -7.46 -13.97
CA TYR A 274 22.44 -7.36 -15.38
C TYR A 274 23.41 -6.23 -15.66
N THR A 275 23.53 -5.25 -14.76
CA THR A 275 24.15 -3.96 -15.06
C THR A 275 25.09 -3.49 -13.97
N ARG A 276 25.95 -2.53 -14.31
CA ARG A 276 26.80 -1.78 -13.39
C ARG A 276 27.01 -0.36 -13.89
N LEU A 277 27.33 0.56 -12.99
CA LEU A 277 27.74 1.92 -13.34
C LEU A 277 29.22 1.94 -13.81
N ARG A 278 29.47 2.75 -14.84
CA ARG A 278 30.83 3.07 -15.35
C ARG A 278 30.85 4.51 -15.87
N PRO A 279 32.03 5.15 -16.01
CA PRO A 279 32.14 6.37 -16.79
C PRO A 279 31.60 6.17 -18.21
N SER A 280 30.76 7.10 -18.66
CA SER A 280 30.13 7.07 -19.97
C SER A 280 30.85 8.02 -20.94
N SER A 281 30.90 7.66 -22.20
CA SER A 281 31.32 8.54 -23.29
C SER A 281 30.21 9.45 -23.77
N ILE A 282 28.97 9.21 -23.32
CA ILE A 282 27.80 10.02 -23.65
C ILE A 282 27.71 11.19 -22.67
N HIS A 283 27.53 10.89 -21.39
CA HIS A 283 27.45 11.88 -20.32
C HIS A 283 27.81 11.24 -18.97
N GLY A 284 28.72 11.83 -18.22
CA GLY A 284 29.05 11.54 -16.83
C GLY A 284 29.22 10.04 -16.51
N VAL A 285 28.21 9.46 -15.90
CA VAL A 285 28.14 8.04 -15.53
C VAL A 285 26.99 7.39 -16.30
N GLY A 286 27.23 6.20 -16.82
CA GLY A 286 26.22 5.42 -17.54
C GLY A 286 26.04 4.02 -16.97
N VAL A 287 25.01 3.33 -17.42
CA VAL A 287 24.64 1.97 -17.04
C VAL A 287 25.12 1.01 -18.12
N PHE A 288 25.95 0.02 -17.75
CA PHE A 288 26.58 -0.91 -18.68
C PHE A 288 26.19 -2.35 -18.38
N ALA A 289 25.90 -3.13 -19.41
CA ALA A 289 25.60 -4.55 -19.29
C ALA A 289 26.84 -5.34 -18.81
N ILE A 290 26.70 -6.15 -17.77
CA ILE A 290 27.75 -7.07 -17.27
C ILE A 290 27.55 -8.49 -17.77
N ARG A 291 26.43 -8.79 -18.37
CA ARG A 291 26.08 -10.04 -19.07
C ARG A 291 25.15 -9.73 -20.22
N ARG A 292 24.98 -10.69 -21.16
CA ARG A 292 24.01 -10.55 -22.25
C ARG A 292 22.62 -10.37 -21.66
N ILE A 293 21.87 -9.40 -22.18
CA ILE A 293 20.49 -9.09 -21.82
C ILE A 293 19.62 -9.39 -23.03
N GLY A 294 18.68 -10.32 -22.91
CA GLY A 294 17.77 -10.66 -24.00
C GLY A 294 16.69 -9.60 -24.17
N LYS A 295 16.19 -9.45 -25.40
CA LYS A 295 15.02 -8.60 -25.71
C LYS A 295 13.84 -8.91 -24.77
N GLY A 296 13.17 -7.87 -24.26
CA GLY A 296 12.03 -7.97 -23.36
C GLY A 296 12.41 -8.26 -21.90
N THR A 297 13.70 -8.39 -21.56
CA THR A 297 14.14 -8.54 -20.17
C THR A 297 13.79 -7.28 -19.41
N ARG A 298 13.01 -7.41 -18.32
CA ARG A 298 12.77 -6.34 -17.36
C ARG A 298 14.04 -6.09 -16.54
N LEU A 299 14.42 -4.83 -16.46
CA LEU A 299 15.61 -4.37 -15.75
C LEU A 299 15.21 -3.74 -14.42
N PHE A 300 16.15 -3.67 -13.48
CA PHE A 300 15.98 -2.94 -12.21
C PHE A 300 14.78 -3.41 -11.38
N LEU A 301 14.40 -4.70 -11.46
CA LEU A 301 13.33 -5.29 -10.67
C LEU A 301 13.57 -5.08 -9.16
N GLY A 302 12.61 -4.44 -8.49
CA GLY A 302 12.70 -4.13 -7.07
C GLY A 302 13.14 -2.71 -6.75
N ASP A 303 13.43 -1.89 -7.74
CA ASP A 303 13.59 -0.44 -7.61
C ASP A 303 12.18 0.17 -7.38
N ASN A 304 11.66 -0.02 -6.17
CA ASN A 304 10.35 0.52 -5.75
C ASN A 304 10.51 1.90 -5.11
N ASP A 305 11.30 2.79 -5.72
CA ASP A 305 11.38 4.16 -5.25
C ASP A 305 10.09 4.89 -5.64
N GLU A 306 9.30 5.27 -4.63
CA GLU A 306 8.13 6.12 -4.84
C GLU A 306 8.60 7.48 -5.37
N MET A 307 8.10 7.87 -6.55
CA MET A 307 8.37 9.17 -7.15
C MET A 307 7.73 10.28 -6.32
N HIS A 308 8.52 11.24 -5.86
CA HIS A 308 8.06 12.44 -5.21
C HIS A 308 7.88 13.56 -6.23
N TRP A 309 6.67 14.08 -6.35
CA TRP A 309 6.32 15.12 -7.31
C TRP A 309 6.27 16.49 -6.65
N ILE A 310 7.12 17.41 -7.11
CA ILE A 310 7.12 18.80 -6.64
C ILE A 310 6.68 19.78 -7.73
N LYS A 311 5.96 20.82 -7.30
CA LYS A 311 5.56 21.92 -8.20
C LYS A 311 6.74 22.83 -8.49
N PRO A 312 6.80 23.52 -9.67
CA PRO A 312 7.85 24.46 -10.01
C PRO A 312 8.06 25.56 -8.96
N THR A 313 7.00 26.02 -8.32
CA THR A 313 7.07 27.01 -7.24
C THR A 313 7.90 26.56 -6.04
N ASN A 314 7.89 25.27 -5.74
CA ASN A 314 8.69 24.70 -4.66
C ASN A 314 10.12 24.44 -5.11
N PHE A 315 10.34 24.05 -6.39
CA PHE A 315 11.66 23.89 -6.98
C PHE A 315 12.51 25.17 -6.87
N HIS A 316 11.94 26.33 -7.20
CA HIS A 316 12.67 27.60 -7.13
C HIS A 316 13.08 28.02 -5.71
N ARG A 317 12.46 27.44 -4.67
CA ARG A 317 12.80 27.69 -3.25
C ARG A 317 13.93 26.81 -2.73
N LEU A 318 14.35 25.80 -3.49
CA LEU A 318 15.42 24.89 -3.07
C LEU A 318 16.79 25.56 -3.14
N PRO A 319 17.75 25.14 -2.29
CA PRO A 319 19.15 25.55 -2.41
C PRO A 319 19.71 25.26 -3.81
N LYS A 320 20.62 26.11 -4.28
CA LYS A 320 21.19 26.00 -5.63
C LYS A 320 21.74 24.62 -5.96
N GLU A 321 22.51 24.02 -5.06
CA GLU A 321 23.11 22.69 -5.25
C GLU A 321 22.06 21.58 -5.30
N VAL A 322 20.97 21.72 -4.54
CA VAL A 322 19.84 20.75 -4.60
C VAL A 322 19.10 20.91 -5.93
N ARG A 323 18.86 22.13 -6.40
CA ARG A 323 18.24 22.37 -7.72
C ARG A 323 19.00 21.70 -8.85
N LYS A 324 20.33 21.72 -8.78
CA LYS A 324 21.20 21.07 -9.77
C LYS A 324 20.94 19.55 -9.82
N LEU A 325 20.70 18.89 -8.69
CA LEU A 325 20.32 17.45 -8.68
C LEU A 325 18.99 17.21 -9.40
N TYR A 326 18.03 18.15 -9.31
CA TYR A 326 16.80 18.04 -10.08
C TYR A 326 17.03 18.26 -11.58
N GLU A 327 17.91 19.19 -11.97
CA GLU A 327 18.29 19.41 -13.36
C GLU A 327 18.97 18.16 -13.95
N ASP A 328 19.79 17.46 -13.15
CA ASP A 328 20.53 16.28 -13.56
C ASP A 328 19.65 15.02 -13.63
N PHE A 329 18.66 14.85 -12.72
CA PHE A 329 17.98 13.58 -12.50
C PHE A 329 16.46 13.64 -12.56
N ALA A 330 15.80 14.77 -12.38
CA ALA A 330 14.34 14.78 -12.29
C ALA A 330 13.67 14.49 -13.63
N VAL A 331 12.52 13.81 -13.54
CA VAL A 331 11.57 13.65 -14.63
C VAL A 331 10.58 14.80 -14.59
N LEU A 332 10.25 15.42 -15.71
CA LEU A 332 9.17 16.39 -15.80
C LEU A 332 7.93 15.72 -16.40
N SER A 333 6.82 15.78 -15.69
CA SER A 333 5.53 15.28 -16.18
C SER A 333 4.41 16.20 -15.64
N GLU A 334 3.49 16.58 -16.51
CA GLU A 334 2.38 17.50 -16.18
C GLU A 334 2.84 18.77 -15.48
N GLY A 335 3.98 19.30 -15.89
CA GLY A 335 4.58 20.50 -15.30
C GLY A 335 5.07 20.31 -13.86
N ARG A 336 5.28 19.09 -13.38
CA ARG A 336 5.84 18.78 -12.06
C ARG A 336 7.15 18.04 -12.19
N TYR A 337 8.07 18.28 -11.25
CA TYR A 337 9.33 17.54 -11.17
C TYR A 337 9.14 16.29 -10.33
N GLY A 338 9.31 15.13 -10.95
CA GLY A 338 9.38 13.82 -10.29
C GLY A 338 10.83 13.49 -9.91
N CYS A 339 11.06 13.12 -8.67
CA CYS A 339 12.39 12.83 -8.13
C CYS A 339 12.32 11.68 -7.12
N PRO A 340 13.45 11.04 -6.78
CA PRO A 340 13.49 10.07 -5.69
C PRO A 340 13.28 10.76 -4.34
N GLU A 341 12.84 10.01 -3.35
CA GLU A 341 12.72 10.50 -1.96
C GLU A 341 14.05 11.08 -1.43
N ASN A 342 15.16 10.54 -1.89
CA ASN A 342 16.49 10.96 -1.45
C ASN A 342 17.51 10.75 -2.57
N PHE A 343 18.06 11.81 -3.12
CA PHE A 343 19.11 11.77 -4.17
C PHE A 343 20.39 11.01 -3.77
N ASN A 344 20.65 10.83 -2.48
CA ASN A 344 21.78 9.99 -2.03
C ASN A 344 21.51 8.48 -2.13
N ARG A 345 20.30 8.08 -2.54
CA ARG A 345 19.87 6.69 -2.72
C ARG A 345 19.43 6.40 -4.15
N LEU A 346 19.99 7.10 -5.12
CA LEU A 346 19.72 6.84 -6.53
C LEU A 346 20.01 5.39 -6.88
N THR A 347 19.04 4.72 -7.47
CA THR A 347 19.20 3.40 -8.05
C THR A 347 19.85 3.48 -9.44
N MET A 348 20.23 2.34 -10.01
CA MET A 348 20.93 2.34 -11.30
C MET A 348 20.09 2.92 -12.44
N SER A 349 18.77 2.83 -12.38
CA SER A 349 17.86 3.33 -13.41
C SER A 349 17.99 4.84 -13.64
N TRP A 350 18.33 5.60 -12.60
CA TRP A 350 18.53 7.05 -12.66
C TRP A 350 19.77 7.49 -13.46
N TYR A 351 20.68 6.57 -13.78
CA TYR A 351 21.90 6.82 -14.54
C TYR A 351 21.83 6.36 -15.99
N LEU A 352 20.62 6.03 -16.49
CA LEU A 352 20.42 5.75 -17.90
C LEU A 352 20.57 7.02 -18.72
N ASN A 353 21.48 7.01 -19.69
CA ASN A 353 21.71 8.13 -20.60
C ASN A 353 20.80 8.06 -21.84
N GLU A 354 20.60 9.19 -22.49
CA GLU A 354 20.06 9.23 -23.85
C GLU A 354 21.10 8.75 -24.89
N PRO A 355 20.68 8.07 -25.97
CA PRO A 355 21.63 7.67 -26.98
C PRO A 355 22.21 8.90 -27.72
N VAL A 356 23.45 8.83 -28.17
CA VAL A 356 24.03 9.85 -29.04
C VAL A 356 23.16 10.06 -30.29
N ARG A 357 23.09 11.29 -30.75
CA ARG A 357 22.29 11.68 -31.91
C ARG A 357 22.50 10.73 -33.11
N GLY A 358 21.42 10.18 -33.62
CA GLY A 358 21.42 9.23 -34.74
C GLY A 358 21.55 7.76 -34.33
N LYS A 359 21.65 7.45 -33.04
CA LYS A 359 21.53 6.05 -32.55
C LYS A 359 20.18 5.83 -31.89
N SER A 360 19.65 4.62 -32.03
CA SER A 360 18.41 4.22 -31.35
C SER A 360 18.68 3.76 -29.93
N PRO A 361 17.76 4.01 -28.98
CA PRO A 361 17.85 3.47 -27.62
C PRO A 361 17.79 1.94 -27.65
N ASN A 362 18.35 1.30 -26.62
CA ASN A 362 18.27 -0.15 -26.45
C ASN A 362 17.42 -0.57 -25.26
N VAL A 363 16.87 0.42 -24.53
CA VAL A 363 15.96 0.23 -23.41
C VAL A 363 14.74 1.14 -23.61
N GLU A 364 13.57 0.68 -23.19
CA GLU A 364 12.33 1.47 -23.13
C GLU A 364 11.84 1.60 -21.69
N CYS A 365 11.20 2.73 -21.37
CA CYS A 365 10.42 2.93 -20.16
C CYS A 365 9.01 2.38 -20.36
N LEU A 366 8.55 1.49 -19.47
CA LEU A 366 7.19 0.98 -19.48
C LEU A 366 6.28 2.01 -18.78
N LYS A 367 5.36 2.61 -19.53
CA LYS A 367 4.67 3.88 -19.27
C LYS A 367 4.07 4.10 -17.88
N ASP A 368 3.65 3.07 -17.15
CA ASP A 368 2.86 3.31 -15.92
C ASP A 368 3.66 3.08 -14.62
N SER A 369 4.92 2.66 -14.69
CA SER A 369 5.67 2.23 -13.50
C SER A 369 7.10 2.75 -13.41
N TYR A 370 7.58 3.51 -14.39
CA TYR A 370 9.02 3.83 -14.54
C TYR A 370 9.92 2.59 -14.48
N ASP A 371 9.37 1.44 -14.86
CA ASP A 371 10.12 0.21 -15.11
C ASP A 371 10.77 0.26 -16.49
N PHE A 372 11.87 -0.43 -16.64
CA PHE A 372 12.62 -0.45 -17.89
C PHE A 372 12.76 -1.86 -18.44
N ALA A 373 12.65 -2.00 -19.78
CA ALA A 373 12.82 -3.26 -20.48
C ALA A 373 13.76 -3.11 -21.68
N ALA A 374 14.48 -4.19 -22.02
CA ALA A 374 15.37 -4.22 -23.17
C ALA A 374 14.56 -4.28 -24.48
N LEU A 375 14.76 -3.32 -25.39
CA LEU A 375 14.13 -3.26 -26.72
C LEU A 375 14.69 -4.31 -27.69
N ARG A 376 15.94 -4.71 -27.50
CA ARG A 376 16.66 -5.70 -28.28
C ARG A 376 17.65 -6.46 -27.40
N ASP A 377 18.33 -7.44 -27.98
CA ASP A 377 19.47 -8.06 -27.31
C ASP A 377 20.58 -7.02 -27.07
N ILE A 378 21.12 -6.98 -25.86
CA ILE A 378 22.22 -6.08 -25.43
C ILE A 378 23.41 -6.92 -25.07
N SER A 379 24.56 -6.58 -25.65
CA SER A 379 25.83 -7.31 -25.47
C SER A 379 26.53 -6.90 -24.17
N VAL A 380 27.41 -7.78 -23.68
CA VAL A 380 28.27 -7.48 -22.52
C VAL A 380 29.16 -6.26 -22.82
N GLY A 381 29.19 -5.31 -21.89
CA GLY A 381 29.97 -4.08 -22.02
C GLY A 381 29.23 -2.96 -22.79
N GLU A 382 28.08 -3.22 -23.35
CA GLU A 382 27.26 -2.21 -24.04
C GLU A 382 26.60 -1.28 -23.02
N GLU A 383 26.55 0.02 -23.30
CA GLU A 383 25.85 1.00 -22.50
C GLU A 383 24.33 0.91 -22.79
N LEU A 384 23.55 0.95 -21.72
CA LEU A 384 22.10 0.99 -21.79
C LEU A 384 21.67 2.45 -21.96
N THR A 385 20.83 2.70 -22.96
CA THR A 385 20.33 4.05 -23.29
C THR A 385 18.83 4.03 -23.49
N VAL A 386 18.17 5.09 -23.07
CA VAL A 386 16.71 5.26 -23.14
C VAL A 386 16.35 6.61 -23.76
N ASP A 387 15.24 6.67 -24.47
CA ASP A 387 14.70 7.93 -25.01
C ASP A 387 13.90 8.62 -23.89
N TYR A 388 14.40 9.75 -23.40
CA TYR A 388 13.77 10.53 -22.34
C TYR A 388 12.40 11.10 -22.74
N ALA A 389 12.19 11.39 -24.03
CA ALA A 389 10.91 11.90 -24.52
C ALA A 389 9.75 10.90 -24.34
N THR A 390 10.06 9.61 -24.08
CA THR A 390 9.02 8.59 -23.84
C THR A 390 8.38 8.67 -22.45
N PHE A 391 9.03 9.32 -21.47
CA PHE A 391 8.56 9.38 -20.08
C PHE A 391 8.83 10.73 -19.36
N SER A 392 9.44 11.71 -20.04
CA SER A 392 9.71 13.03 -19.48
C SER A 392 9.43 14.11 -20.52
N GLU A 393 8.89 15.26 -20.08
CA GLU A 393 8.71 16.47 -20.88
C GLU A 393 10.01 17.30 -20.97
N LEU A 394 11.04 16.96 -20.19
CA LEU A 394 12.36 17.55 -20.30
C LEU A 394 13.08 16.95 -21.50
N SER A 395 13.26 17.74 -22.57
CA SER A 395 14.10 17.35 -23.70
C SER A 395 15.59 17.48 -23.36
N ALA A 396 16.43 16.73 -24.07
CA ALA A 396 17.91 16.80 -23.95
C ALA A 396 18.49 18.21 -24.22
N GLU A 397 17.72 19.10 -24.87
CA GLU A 397 18.11 20.49 -25.14
C GLU A 397 17.93 21.41 -23.91
N THR A 398 17.26 20.93 -22.85
CA THR A 398 16.95 21.71 -21.63
C THR A 398 17.79 21.27 -20.43
N ARG A 399 18.65 20.24 -20.57
CA ARG A 399 19.56 19.70 -19.53
C ARG A 399 20.99 20.14 -19.72
#